data_896dde90e6091487489ce80b54b645d7
#
_entry.id   896dde90e6091487489ce80b54b645d7
#
_cell.length_a   1.000
_cell.length_b   1.000
_cell.length_c   1.000
_cell.angle_alpha   90.00
_cell.angle_beta   90.00
_cell.angle_gamma   90.00
#
_symmetry.space_group_name_H-M   'P 1'
#
loop_
_entity.id
_entity.type
_entity.pdbx_description
1 polymer ?
#
loop_
_entity_poly.entity_id
_entity_poly.type
_entity_poly.pdbx_seq_one_letter_code
_entity_poly.pdbx_strand_id
1 'polypeptide(L)'
;MKSDSRPLVAALMVLILFGGSLAVCFWPQNDNECDYSVTGTVTGLSSYNQPKLDIKAEELFANDIELGDTFTITTPDMEFYDAILLYNYQGMFMFDTFVNVEKDGFVSVGFFGKLITVETGKQITLTHTGSSDRYSKTIEYNKGMTNNRADYDSDETFANFYEVTGGDLKPGILYRSYSPLYDPAKQSRSPYVNELAEEAGIQFEIALSYSDATVQDAVETLDGYCLSLCEAGNYVAPAMGYLYFQQKEKTVAVLDSILDNDGAYLVHCNVGRDRTGFVILLLQSLCGCSAEEMMACEVQAFCNLHHVAPGTEEYKIVSDCTYGRNMYLIANPDKIDDMFDVDWDNIDVSSVDTYSAAYSYCTEYLGMSTDDVDELIDKLCVGGEL
;
A
#
# COMPACT_ATOMS: atom_id res chain seq x y z
N MET A 1 27.06 25.98 -47.03
CA MET A 1 26.74 24.59 -47.41
C MET A 1 27.21 23.69 -46.29
N LYS A 2 26.34 23.31 -45.37
CA LYS A 2 26.60 22.33 -44.35
C LYS A 2 25.96 21.02 -44.82
N SER A 3 26.76 19.99 -44.92
CA SER A 3 26.34 18.66 -45.33
C SER A 3 25.67 17.95 -44.14
N ASP A 4 24.38 17.62 -44.32
CA ASP A 4 23.67 16.68 -43.48
C ASP A 4 24.20 15.27 -43.74
N SER A 5 24.81 14.69 -42.72
CA SER A 5 25.09 13.24 -42.68
C SER A 5 24.14 12.58 -41.70
N ARG A 6 23.03 12.04 -42.20
CA ARG A 6 22.16 11.12 -41.43
C ARG A 6 22.81 9.73 -41.42
N PRO A 7 22.94 9.05 -40.27
CA PRO A 7 23.37 7.67 -40.25
C PRO A 7 22.30 6.74 -40.79
N LEU A 8 22.68 5.82 -41.66
CA LEU A 8 21.85 4.75 -42.17
C LEU A 8 21.53 3.75 -41.04
N VAL A 9 20.25 3.59 -40.76
CA VAL A 9 19.74 2.52 -39.90
C VAL A 9 19.85 1.19 -40.64
N ALA A 10 20.63 0.25 -40.13
CA ALA A 10 20.71 -1.10 -40.66
C ALA A 10 19.54 -1.93 -40.11
N ALA A 11 18.54 -2.17 -40.95
CA ALA A 11 17.45 -3.10 -40.63
C ALA A 11 17.93 -4.56 -40.83
N LEU A 12 17.99 -5.33 -39.77
CA LEU A 12 18.22 -6.76 -39.82
C LEU A 12 16.89 -7.46 -40.13
N MET A 13 16.69 -7.95 -41.38
CA MET A 13 15.57 -8.80 -41.74
C MET A 13 15.88 -10.25 -41.35
N VAL A 14 15.14 -10.81 -40.41
CA VAL A 14 15.08 -12.26 -40.21
C VAL A 14 13.86 -12.81 -40.97
N LEU A 15 14.10 -13.51 -42.07
CA LEU A 15 13.06 -14.21 -42.82
C LEU A 15 12.81 -15.59 -42.21
N ILE A 16 11.67 -15.79 -41.60
CA ILE A 16 11.18 -17.10 -41.20
C ILE A 16 10.11 -17.52 -42.21
N LEU A 17 10.43 -18.46 -43.12
CA LEU A 17 9.51 -19.08 -44.05
C LEU A 17 8.85 -20.29 -43.41
N PHE A 18 7.63 -20.15 -42.95
CA PHE A 18 6.65 -21.24 -42.85
C PHE A 18 5.24 -20.69 -43.06
N GLY A 19 4.66 -21.08 -44.18
CA GLY A 19 3.22 -21.12 -44.50
C GLY A 19 2.32 -19.94 -44.11
N GLY A 20 2.31 -18.87 -44.94
CA GLY A 20 1.12 -18.01 -45.10
C GLY A 20 0.82 -17.00 -44.00
N SER A 21 1.50 -15.92 -44.01
CA SER A 21 1.20 -14.55 -43.65
C SER A 21 2.45 -13.86 -43.09
N LEU A 22 2.93 -12.84 -43.79
CA LEU A 22 4.01 -11.97 -43.30
C LEU A 22 3.44 -11.03 -42.24
N ALA A 23 3.73 -11.29 -40.96
CA ALA A 23 3.60 -10.29 -39.90
C ALA A 23 4.96 -9.61 -39.74
N VAL A 24 5.07 -8.36 -40.20
CA VAL A 24 6.24 -7.52 -39.93
C VAL A 24 5.98 -6.86 -38.59
N CYS A 25 6.56 -7.40 -37.52
CA CYS A 25 6.59 -6.73 -36.23
C CYS A 25 7.67 -5.63 -36.28
N PHE A 26 7.23 -4.39 -36.41
CA PHE A 26 8.08 -3.24 -36.09
C PHE A 26 8.10 -3.11 -34.57
N TRP A 27 9.24 -3.42 -33.95
CA TRP A 27 9.53 -3.00 -32.59
C TRP A 27 9.89 -1.52 -32.63
N PRO A 28 9.20 -0.62 -31.94
CA PRO A 28 9.71 0.72 -31.79
C PRO A 28 10.99 0.63 -30.95
N GLN A 29 12.14 0.96 -31.55
CA GLN A 29 13.32 1.29 -30.77
C GLN A 29 13.01 2.65 -30.09
N ASN A 30 12.88 2.64 -28.77
CA ASN A 30 12.93 3.85 -27.97
C ASN A 30 14.37 4.38 -28.09
N ASP A 31 14.55 5.47 -28.83
CA ASP A 31 15.84 6.15 -29.05
C ASP A 31 16.28 7.00 -27.82
N ASN A 32 15.86 6.65 -26.61
CA ASN A 32 16.32 7.23 -25.36
C ASN A 32 17.03 6.17 -24.52
N GLU A 33 18.11 5.59 -25.04
CA GLU A 33 19.13 4.98 -24.17
C GLU A 33 19.80 6.11 -23.37
N CYS A 34 19.31 6.36 -22.15
CA CYS A 34 20.05 7.12 -21.15
C CYS A 34 21.21 6.26 -20.66
N ASP A 35 22.42 6.52 -21.17
CA ASP A 35 23.67 5.81 -20.82
C ASP A 35 24.19 6.14 -19.40
N TYR A 36 23.34 6.66 -18.49
CA TYR A 36 23.79 7.00 -17.16
C TYR A 36 23.73 5.81 -16.21
N SER A 37 24.88 5.51 -15.63
CA SER A 37 25.01 4.50 -14.59
C SER A 37 26.02 4.96 -13.54
N VAL A 38 25.68 4.76 -12.26
CA VAL A 38 26.55 5.11 -11.14
C VAL A 38 26.61 3.94 -10.16
N THR A 39 27.80 3.68 -9.64
CA THR A 39 28.02 2.65 -8.62
C THR A 39 28.39 3.30 -7.29
N GLY A 40 27.62 3.02 -6.26
CA GLY A 40 27.88 3.46 -4.89
C GLY A 40 28.21 2.32 -3.95
N THR A 41 28.85 2.67 -2.84
CA THR A 41 29.16 1.73 -1.74
C THR A 41 28.12 1.86 -0.65
N VAL A 42 27.63 0.74 -0.11
CA VAL A 42 26.74 0.74 1.04
C VAL A 42 27.49 1.25 2.27
N THR A 43 27.06 2.38 2.84
CA THR A 43 27.67 3.02 4.02
C THR A 43 26.94 2.71 5.32
N GLY A 44 25.73 2.17 5.25
CA GLY A 44 24.87 1.86 6.39
C GLY A 44 23.44 1.64 5.96
N LEU A 45 22.50 1.89 6.88
CA LEU A 45 21.07 1.74 6.63
C LEU A 45 20.36 3.10 6.69
N SER A 46 19.29 3.22 5.92
CA SER A 46 18.34 4.33 5.97
C SER A 46 17.44 4.26 7.22
N SER A 47 16.59 5.26 7.40
CA SER A 47 15.55 5.25 8.45
C SER A 47 14.54 4.10 8.33
N TYR A 48 14.43 3.50 7.15
CA TYR A 48 13.59 2.31 6.87
C TYR A 48 14.39 1.01 6.76
N ASN A 49 15.60 0.98 7.32
CA ASN A 49 16.50 -0.17 7.33
C ASN A 49 16.90 -0.69 5.92
N GLN A 50 16.83 0.17 4.91
CA GLN A 50 17.25 -0.14 3.54
C GLN A 50 18.71 0.31 3.30
N PRO A 51 19.47 -0.32 2.38
CA PRO A 51 20.85 0.06 2.06
C PRO A 51 20.98 1.53 1.68
N LYS A 52 21.86 2.26 2.36
CA LYS A 52 22.21 3.65 2.09
C LYS A 52 23.58 3.72 1.42
N LEU A 53 23.65 4.47 0.31
CA LEU A 53 24.83 4.57 -0.54
C LEU A 53 25.63 5.83 -0.25
N ASP A 54 26.89 5.86 -0.67
CA ASP A 54 27.75 7.06 -0.70
C ASP A 54 27.49 7.96 -1.92
N ILE A 55 26.45 7.68 -2.70
CA ILE A 55 25.97 8.52 -3.80
C ILE A 55 25.20 9.71 -3.23
N LYS A 56 25.53 10.92 -3.70
CA LYS A 56 24.77 12.13 -3.42
C LYS A 56 23.72 12.38 -4.49
N ALA A 57 22.55 12.80 -4.10
CA ALA A 57 21.48 13.16 -5.04
C ALA A 57 21.91 14.28 -6.02
N GLU A 58 22.76 15.21 -5.57
CA GLU A 58 23.34 16.25 -6.43
C GLU A 58 24.10 15.68 -7.64
N GLU A 59 24.70 14.50 -7.50
CA GLU A 59 25.40 13.82 -8.60
C GLU A 59 24.40 13.30 -9.65
N LEU A 60 23.25 12.77 -9.22
CA LEU A 60 22.17 12.36 -10.11
C LEU A 60 21.60 13.56 -10.87
N PHE A 61 21.23 14.61 -10.13
CA PHE A 61 20.63 15.83 -10.71
C PHE A 61 21.57 16.58 -11.66
N ALA A 62 22.90 16.49 -11.45
CA ALA A 62 23.90 17.07 -12.36
C ALA A 62 23.99 16.33 -13.71
N ASN A 63 23.38 15.15 -13.83
CA ASN A 63 23.31 14.36 -15.05
C ASN A 63 21.88 14.32 -15.64
N ASP A 64 21.14 15.41 -15.46
CA ASP A 64 19.77 15.60 -15.98
C ASP A 64 18.75 14.54 -15.50
N ILE A 65 19.00 13.92 -14.34
CA ILE A 65 18.09 12.99 -13.71
C ILE A 65 17.16 13.76 -12.78
N GLU A 66 15.86 13.44 -12.84
CA GLU A 66 14.82 14.12 -12.08
C GLU A 66 14.05 13.14 -11.17
N LEU A 67 13.35 13.68 -10.18
CA LEU A 67 12.43 12.87 -9.36
C LEU A 67 11.34 12.28 -10.25
N GLY A 68 11.10 10.98 -10.12
CA GLY A 68 10.20 10.22 -10.98
C GLY A 68 10.92 9.41 -12.05
N ASP A 69 12.22 9.65 -12.26
CA ASP A 69 13.00 8.79 -13.15
C ASP A 69 13.11 7.37 -12.61
N THR A 70 13.28 6.42 -13.52
CA THR A 70 13.34 5.00 -13.20
C THR A 70 14.74 4.43 -13.36
N PHE A 71 15.06 3.43 -12.55
CA PHE A 71 16.36 2.78 -12.50
C PHE A 71 16.24 1.27 -12.45
N THR A 72 17.24 0.58 -13.02
CA THR A 72 17.61 -0.75 -12.59
C THR A 72 18.58 -0.65 -11.42
N ILE A 73 18.30 -1.33 -10.31
CA ILE A 73 19.20 -1.46 -9.15
C ILE A 73 19.87 -2.82 -9.25
N THR A 74 21.18 -2.85 -9.44
CA THR A 74 21.98 -4.08 -9.44
C THR A 74 22.75 -4.19 -8.14
N THR A 75 22.41 -5.19 -7.33
CA THR A 75 23.12 -5.59 -6.11
C THR A 75 24.07 -6.75 -6.42
N PRO A 76 24.94 -7.19 -5.48
CA PRO A 76 25.78 -8.36 -5.70
C PRO A 76 25.01 -9.64 -6.02
N ASP A 77 23.77 -9.76 -5.56
CA ASP A 77 22.99 -11.01 -5.60
C ASP A 77 21.72 -10.92 -6.45
N MET A 78 21.21 -9.72 -6.73
CA MET A 78 19.90 -9.51 -7.36
C MET A 78 19.87 -8.24 -8.20
N GLU A 79 18.94 -8.20 -9.15
CA GLU A 79 18.56 -7.00 -9.89
C GLU A 79 17.11 -6.65 -9.60
N PHE A 80 16.82 -5.35 -9.49
CA PHE A 80 15.47 -4.81 -9.31
C PHE A 80 15.23 -3.79 -10.42
N TYR A 81 14.09 -3.90 -11.07
CA TYR A 81 13.71 -3.07 -12.21
C TYR A 81 12.70 -2.00 -11.80
N ASP A 82 12.55 -0.98 -12.63
CA ASP A 82 11.57 0.10 -12.52
C ASP A 82 11.56 0.82 -11.16
N ALA A 83 12.73 0.87 -10.51
CA ALA A 83 12.91 1.58 -9.24
C ALA A 83 12.75 3.09 -9.44
N ILE A 84 11.71 3.68 -8.84
CA ILE A 84 11.38 5.10 -9.02
C ILE A 84 12.24 5.96 -8.09
N LEU A 85 12.82 7.04 -8.63
CA LEU A 85 13.56 8.04 -7.84
C LEU A 85 12.57 8.91 -7.06
N LEU A 86 12.61 8.79 -5.74
CA LEU A 86 11.73 9.48 -4.80
C LEU A 86 12.51 10.47 -3.94
N TYR A 87 11.82 11.41 -3.31
CA TYR A 87 12.36 12.24 -2.24
C TYR A 87 11.66 11.92 -0.93
N ASN A 88 12.44 11.53 0.07
CA ASN A 88 11.96 11.29 1.45
C ASN A 88 10.73 10.36 1.49
N TYR A 89 10.74 9.31 0.66
CA TYR A 89 9.69 8.30 0.53
C TYR A 89 8.30 8.83 0.13
N GLN A 90 8.22 10.03 -0.41
CA GLN A 90 6.94 10.62 -0.85
C GLN A 90 6.47 9.94 -2.14
N GLY A 91 5.17 9.65 -2.23
CA GLY A 91 4.56 8.99 -3.39
C GLY A 91 4.81 7.49 -3.48
N MET A 92 5.42 6.88 -2.46
CA MET A 92 5.69 5.45 -2.40
C MET A 92 4.44 4.67 -1.98
N PHE A 93 4.14 3.61 -2.71
CA PHE A 93 3.15 2.61 -2.34
C PHE A 93 3.80 1.31 -1.86
N MET A 94 3.01 0.46 -1.21
CA MET A 94 3.45 -0.90 -0.89
C MET A 94 3.86 -1.64 -2.17
N PHE A 95 4.94 -2.39 -2.11
CA PHE A 95 5.58 -3.15 -3.19
C PHE A 95 6.29 -2.31 -4.27
N ASP A 96 6.46 -1.01 -4.08
CA ASP A 96 7.33 -0.24 -4.95
C ASP A 96 8.80 -0.59 -4.72
N THR A 97 9.54 -0.74 -5.82
CA THR A 97 11.01 -0.62 -5.82
C THR A 97 11.37 0.85 -5.94
N PHE A 98 12.36 1.29 -5.21
CA PHE A 98 12.69 2.72 -5.18
C PHE A 98 14.18 3.02 -5.04
N VAL A 99 14.56 4.16 -5.60
CA VAL A 99 15.77 4.92 -5.29
C VAL A 99 15.31 6.17 -4.54
N ASN A 100 15.73 6.36 -3.29
CA ASN A 100 15.22 7.44 -2.45
C ASN A 100 16.31 8.43 -2.07
N VAL A 101 16.02 9.71 -2.25
CA VAL A 101 16.85 10.81 -1.75
C VAL A 101 16.49 11.06 -0.29
N GLU A 102 17.40 10.76 0.61
CA GLU A 102 17.28 10.99 2.04
C GLU A 102 17.39 12.49 2.39
N LYS A 103 16.89 12.88 3.57
CA LYS A 103 16.96 14.27 4.05
C LYS A 103 18.37 14.83 4.15
N ASP A 104 19.40 14.00 4.28
CA ASP A 104 20.80 14.39 4.34
C ASP A 104 21.47 14.44 2.96
N GLY A 105 20.68 14.25 1.89
CA GLY A 105 21.12 14.35 0.51
C GLY A 105 21.81 13.11 -0.06
N PHE A 106 21.91 12.03 0.71
CA PHE A 106 22.42 10.75 0.20
C PHE A 106 21.27 9.90 -0.35
N VAL A 107 21.63 8.89 -1.15
CA VAL A 107 20.67 7.98 -1.77
C VAL A 107 20.58 6.68 -0.97
N SER A 108 19.37 6.18 -0.80
CA SER A 108 19.08 4.81 -0.35
C SER A 108 18.28 4.07 -1.42
N VAL A 109 18.36 2.74 -1.41
CA VAL A 109 17.64 1.89 -2.35
C VAL A 109 16.84 0.84 -1.60
N GLY A 110 15.69 0.46 -2.13
CA GLY A 110 14.87 -0.52 -1.43
C GLY A 110 13.67 -1.01 -2.21
N PHE A 111 12.98 -1.93 -1.56
CA PHE A 111 11.68 -2.43 -1.97
C PHE A 111 10.73 -2.33 -0.77
N PHE A 112 9.56 -1.74 -0.97
CA PHE A 112 8.60 -1.52 0.13
C PHE A 112 7.68 -2.72 0.33
N GLY A 113 8.25 -3.86 0.65
CA GLY A 113 7.55 -5.11 0.92
C GLY A 113 8.48 -6.12 1.58
N LYS A 114 9.79 -5.98 1.36
CA LYS A 114 10.81 -6.86 1.91
C LYS A 114 12.13 -6.10 2.01
N LEU A 115 12.90 -6.33 3.06
CA LEU A 115 14.19 -5.68 3.20
C LEU A 115 15.17 -6.21 2.15
N ILE A 116 15.81 -5.30 1.41
CA ILE A 116 16.98 -5.62 0.59
C ILE A 116 18.17 -5.68 1.55
N THR A 117 18.80 -6.84 1.64
CA THR A 117 19.95 -7.03 2.53
C THR A 117 21.25 -6.98 1.71
N VAL A 118 22.02 -5.93 1.87
CA VAL A 118 23.37 -5.78 1.30
C VAL A 118 24.30 -5.30 2.40
N GLU A 119 25.41 -6.01 2.59
CA GLU A 119 26.38 -5.67 3.62
C GLU A 119 27.08 -4.34 3.38
N THR A 120 27.37 -3.60 4.44
CA THR A 120 28.20 -2.39 4.39
C THR A 120 29.55 -2.67 3.71
N GLY A 121 29.94 -1.78 2.80
CA GLY A 121 31.16 -1.92 1.99
C GLY A 121 30.96 -2.65 0.66
N LYS A 122 29.79 -3.26 0.41
CA LYS A 122 29.42 -3.80 -0.91
C LYS A 122 28.96 -2.70 -1.84
N GLN A 123 29.02 -2.97 -3.13
CA GLN A 123 28.66 -2.03 -4.18
C GLN A 123 27.25 -2.32 -4.71
N ILE A 124 26.52 -1.25 -5.04
CA ILE A 124 25.24 -1.27 -5.74
C ILE A 124 25.36 -0.33 -6.93
N THR A 125 24.91 -0.79 -8.09
CA THR A 125 24.88 0.02 -9.31
C THR A 125 23.46 0.46 -9.61
N LEU A 126 23.29 1.74 -9.93
CA LEU A 126 22.04 2.34 -10.39
C LEU A 126 22.22 2.64 -11.89
N THR A 127 21.39 2.03 -12.73
CA THR A 127 21.36 2.29 -14.17
C THR A 127 20.04 2.96 -14.51
N HIS A 128 20.10 4.18 -15.04
CA HIS A 128 18.91 4.93 -15.46
C HIS A 128 18.22 4.24 -16.62
N THR A 129 16.89 4.08 -16.56
CA THR A 129 16.11 3.33 -17.55
C THR A 129 15.04 4.17 -18.23
N GLY A 130 14.74 5.35 -17.70
CA GLY A 130 13.70 6.23 -18.25
C GLY A 130 13.03 7.06 -17.18
N SER A 131 11.75 7.38 -17.36
CA SER A 131 10.96 8.15 -16.40
C SER A 131 9.55 7.58 -16.26
N SER A 132 8.97 7.76 -15.07
CA SER A 132 7.57 7.46 -14.76
C SER A 132 6.86 8.74 -14.34
N ASP A 133 5.75 9.05 -15.00
CA ASP A 133 4.91 10.18 -14.60
C ASP A 133 4.05 9.90 -13.34
N ARG A 134 4.06 8.64 -12.84
CA ARG A 134 3.37 8.23 -11.61
C ARG A 134 3.81 9.09 -10.42
N TYR A 135 5.10 9.33 -10.24
CA TYR A 135 5.62 10.15 -9.14
C TYR A 135 5.05 11.58 -9.16
N SER A 136 5.08 12.24 -10.32
CA SER A 136 4.57 13.61 -10.44
C SER A 136 3.07 13.71 -10.15
N LYS A 137 2.29 12.67 -10.47
CA LYS A 137 0.86 12.58 -10.23
C LYS A 137 0.51 12.25 -8.78
N THR A 138 1.38 11.49 -8.09
CA THR A 138 1.12 11.05 -6.71
C THR A 138 1.75 11.94 -5.64
N ILE A 139 2.74 12.76 -5.98
CA ILE A 139 3.39 13.63 -4.99
C ILE A 139 2.44 14.71 -4.43
N GLU A 140 1.51 15.20 -5.25
CA GLU A 140 0.58 16.26 -4.84
C GLU A 140 -0.41 15.76 -3.77
N TYR A 141 -0.92 14.54 -3.86
CA TYR A 141 -1.84 14.04 -2.84
C TYR A 141 -1.16 13.90 -1.46
N ASN A 142 0.13 13.55 -1.39
CA ASN A 142 0.86 13.50 -0.12
C ASN A 142 0.96 14.87 0.55
N LYS A 143 0.96 15.94 -0.22
CA LYS A 143 0.92 17.32 0.30
C LYS A 143 -0.48 17.74 0.75
N GLY A 144 -1.52 17.10 0.25
CA GLY A 144 -2.92 17.41 0.55
C GLY A 144 -3.32 17.09 1.99
N MET A 145 -2.66 16.13 2.66
CA MET A 145 -3.00 15.75 4.03
C MET A 145 -2.52 16.79 5.04
N THR A 146 -3.43 17.59 5.56
CA THR A 146 -3.15 18.59 6.61
C THR A 146 -3.81 18.20 7.94
N ASN A 147 -3.36 18.79 9.05
CA ASN A 147 -3.99 18.65 10.38
C ASN A 147 -4.99 19.77 10.71
N ASN A 148 -5.40 20.54 9.71
CA ASN A 148 -6.36 21.62 9.88
C ASN A 148 -7.74 21.15 9.41
N ARG A 149 -8.71 21.05 10.34
CA ARG A 149 -10.09 20.64 10.05
C ARG A 149 -10.76 21.50 8.96
N ALA A 150 -10.42 22.78 8.88
CA ALA A 150 -11.02 23.69 7.92
C ALA A 150 -10.66 23.40 6.45
N ASP A 151 -9.67 22.55 6.21
CA ASP A 151 -9.27 22.11 4.86
C ASP A 151 -10.12 20.95 4.33
N TYR A 152 -11.10 20.48 5.12
CA TYR A 152 -11.94 19.32 4.83
C TYR A 152 -13.41 19.65 4.90
N ASP A 153 -14.23 19.03 4.05
CA ASP A 153 -15.66 19.32 3.89
C ASP A 153 -16.50 18.91 5.11
N SER A 154 -16.12 17.83 5.81
CA SER A 154 -16.85 17.32 6.98
C SER A 154 -15.92 16.72 8.02
N ASP A 155 -16.45 16.45 9.23
CA ASP A 155 -15.74 15.80 10.32
C ASP A 155 -15.39 14.36 9.95
N GLU A 156 -16.25 13.65 9.26
CA GLU A 156 -16.05 12.30 8.76
C GLU A 156 -14.87 12.26 7.76
N THR A 157 -14.84 13.20 6.80
CA THR A 157 -13.72 13.31 5.84
C THR A 157 -12.42 13.61 6.56
N PHE A 158 -12.42 14.55 7.52
CA PHE A 158 -11.24 14.88 8.29
C PHE A 158 -10.77 13.72 9.16
N ALA A 159 -11.68 13.03 9.84
CA ALA A 159 -11.42 11.87 10.67
C ALA A 159 -11.12 10.60 9.86
N ASN A 160 -11.29 10.63 8.54
CA ASN A 160 -11.29 9.44 7.68
C ASN A 160 -12.23 8.34 8.23
N PHE A 161 -13.37 8.75 8.80
CA PHE A 161 -14.35 7.88 9.46
C PHE A 161 -15.51 7.60 8.53
N TYR A 162 -15.76 6.34 8.25
CA TYR A 162 -16.92 5.93 7.44
C TYR A 162 -17.31 4.48 7.67
N GLU A 163 -18.59 4.20 7.45
CA GLU A 163 -19.14 2.86 7.43
C GLU A 163 -18.62 2.09 6.21
N VAL A 164 -18.24 0.84 6.41
CA VAL A 164 -17.89 -0.10 5.34
C VAL A 164 -19.17 -0.78 4.89
N THR A 165 -19.50 -0.60 3.63
CA THR A 165 -20.73 -1.12 3.03
C THR A 165 -20.43 -1.99 1.80
N GLY A 166 -21.44 -2.69 1.30
CA GLY A 166 -21.37 -3.51 0.09
C GLY A 166 -21.66 -4.97 0.36
N GLY A 167 -21.91 -5.74 -0.70
CA GLY A 167 -22.28 -7.14 -0.60
C GLY A 167 -23.40 -7.40 0.40
N ASP A 168 -23.20 -8.41 1.21
CA ASP A 168 -24.14 -8.80 2.28
C ASP A 168 -23.75 -8.26 3.67
N LEU A 169 -22.85 -7.29 3.77
CA LEU A 169 -22.50 -6.66 5.05
C LEU A 169 -23.74 -6.10 5.78
N LYS A 170 -23.87 -6.41 7.07
CA LYS A 170 -24.90 -5.82 7.92
C LYS A 170 -24.71 -4.31 8.03
N PRO A 171 -25.74 -3.50 7.81
CA PRO A 171 -25.65 -2.06 8.04
C PRO A 171 -25.22 -1.76 9.49
N GLY A 172 -24.29 -0.82 9.66
CA GLY A 172 -23.82 -0.36 10.95
C GLY A 172 -22.89 -1.33 11.68
N ILE A 173 -22.38 -2.39 11.03
CA ILE A 173 -21.56 -3.42 11.69
C ILE A 173 -20.07 -3.09 11.64
N LEU A 174 -19.59 -2.50 10.57
CA LEU A 174 -18.15 -2.32 10.31
C LEU A 174 -17.83 -0.88 9.89
N TYR A 175 -16.86 -0.29 10.57
CA TYR A 175 -16.38 1.07 10.32
C TYR A 175 -14.87 1.10 10.22
N ARG A 176 -14.33 2.12 9.55
CA ARG A 176 -12.90 2.39 9.51
C ARG A 176 -12.61 3.87 9.73
N SER A 177 -11.42 4.20 10.28
CA SER A 177 -11.07 5.58 10.58
C SER A 177 -9.56 5.83 10.69
N TYR A 178 -9.22 7.12 10.83
CA TYR A 178 -7.96 7.56 11.44
C TYR A 178 -7.90 7.06 12.91
N SER A 179 -6.69 7.03 13.51
CA SER A 179 -6.58 6.55 14.89
C SER A 179 -7.26 7.49 15.91
N PRO A 180 -8.16 6.97 16.78
CA PRO A 180 -8.69 7.72 17.92
C PRO A 180 -7.71 7.88 19.11
N LEU A 181 -6.61 7.10 19.11
CA LEU A 181 -5.70 6.95 20.24
C LEU A 181 -4.48 7.89 20.17
N TYR A 182 -4.44 8.85 19.27
CA TYR A 182 -3.37 9.84 19.22
C TYR A 182 -3.61 10.99 20.19
N ASP A 183 -2.51 11.50 20.76
CA ASP A 183 -2.49 12.76 21.50
C ASP A 183 -3.03 13.91 20.62
N PRO A 184 -4.14 14.55 21.00
CA PRO A 184 -4.74 15.62 20.20
C PRO A 184 -3.80 16.81 19.93
N ALA A 185 -2.82 17.03 20.80
CA ALA A 185 -1.81 18.07 20.60
C ALA A 185 -0.86 17.76 19.45
N LYS A 186 -0.72 16.47 19.09
CA LYS A 186 0.10 16.00 17.95
C LYS A 186 -0.73 15.73 16.71
N GLN A 187 -1.98 15.24 16.91
CA GLN A 187 -2.89 14.85 15.85
C GLN A 187 -4.31 15.32 16.17
N SER A 188 -4.74 16.36 15.50
CA SER A 188 -6.03 17.02 15.78
C SER A 188 -7.27 16.22 15.33
N ARG A 189 -7.10 15.06 14.67
CA ARG A 189 -8.19 14.22 14.14
C ARG A 189 -8.82 13.33 15.19
N SER A 190 -8.05 12.88 16.19
CA SER A 190 -8.51 11.91 17.20
C SER A 190 -9.78 12.30 17.96
N PRO A 191 -10.00 13.56 18.37
CA PRO A 191 -11.26 13.96 18.99
C PRO A 191 -12.48 13.73 18.09
N TYR A 192 -12.37 14.06 16.81
CA TYR A 192 -13.45 13.86 15.83
C TYR A 192 -13.75 12.37 15.61
N VAL A 193 -12.71 11.51 15.58
CA VAL A 193 -12.93 10.06 15.52
C VAL A 193 -13.71 9.57 16.73
N ASN A 194 -13.34 10.05 17.95
CA ASN A 194 -14.02 9.66 19.18
C ASN A 194 -15.50 10.08 19.21
N GLU A 195 -15.82 11.30 18.77
CA GLU A 195 -17.20 11.79 18.66
C GLU A 195 -18.01 10.96 17.65
N LEU A 196 -17.49 10.75 16.45
CA LEU A 196 -18.15 9.97 15.42
C LEU A 196 -18.33 8.48 15.79
N ALA A 197 -17.36 7.90 16.51
CA ALA A 197 -17.46 6.53 17.00
C ALA A 197 -18.55 6.37 18.07
N GLU A 198 -18.71 7.35 18.95
CA GLU A 198 -19.81 7.40 19.94
C GLU A 198 -21.18 7.53 19.24
N GLU A 199 -21.30 8.43 18.27
CA GLU A 199 -22.51 8.62 17.47
C GLU A 199 -22.90 7.37 16.67
N ALA A 200 -21.90 6.66 16.09
CA ALA A 200 -22.09 5.41 15.36
C ALA A 200 -22.38 4.21 16.27
N GLY A 201 -22.19 4.36 17.59
CA GLY A 201 -22.41 3.29 18.55
C GLY A 201 -21.40 2.15 18.44
N ILE A 202 -20.15 2.48 18.14
CA ILE A 202 -19.03 1.49 18.10
C ILE A 202 -18.95 0.77 19.45
N GLN A 203 -18.76 -0.54 19.43
CA GLN A 203 -18.72 -1.37 20.64
C GLN A 203 -17.37 -2.06 20.83
N PHE A 204 -16.61 -2.25 19.76
CA PHE A 204 -15.32 -2.91 19.80
C PHE A 204 -14.30 -2.22 18.89
N GLU A 205 -13.08 -2.01 19.38
CA GLU A 205 -12.01 -1.33 18.67
C GLU A 205 -10.91 -2.29 18.19
N ILE A 206 -10.55 -2.21 16.91
CA ILE A 206 -9.50 -3.00 16.27
C ILE A 206 -8.34 -2.06 15.94
N ALA A 207 -7.41 -1.91 16.90
CA ALA A 207 -6.30 -0.97 16.88
C ALA A 207 -5.05 -1.58 16.24
N LEU A 208 -5.04 -1.81 14.91
CA LEU A 208 -4.07 -2.63 14.20
C LEU A 208 -2.61 -2.29 14.46
N SER A 209 -2.26 -1.00 14.58
CA SER A 209 -0.87 -0.53 14.73
C SER A 209 -0.38 -0.44 16.17
N TYR A 210 -1.24 -0.69 17.13
CA TYR A 210 -0.97 -0.53 18.55
C TYR A 210 -0.67 -1.88 19.21
N SER A 211 0.14 -1.86 20.27
CA SER A 211 0.29 -2.96 21.23
C SER A 211 -0.56 -2.66 22.47
N ASP A 212 -0.87 -3.67 23.27
CA ASP A 212 -1.58 -3.47 24.53
C ASP A 212 -0.89 -2.42 25.41
N ALA A 213 0.43 -2.42 25.48
CA ALA A 213 1.18 -1.42 26.25
C ALA A 213 0.94 0.01 25.74
N THR A 214 0.91 0.21 24.42
CA THR A 214 0.67 1.54 23.84
C THR A 214 -0.79 1.98 23.97
N VAL A 215 -1.74 1.05 23.96
CA VAL A 215 -3.14 1.34 24.27
C VAL A 215 -3.29 1.75 25.74
N GLN A 216 -2.68 1.04 26.67
CA GLN A 216 -2.75 1.38 28.08
C GLN A 216 -2.12 2.74 28.39
N ASP A 217 -0.97 3.06 27.78
CA ASP A 217 -0.37 4.41 27.89
C ASP A 217 -1.33 5.50 27.38
N ALA A 218 -2.09 5.25 26.31
CA ALA A 218 -3.09 6.18 25.80
C ALA A 218 -4.27 6.34 26.76
N VAL A 219 -4.81 5.23 27.29
CA VAL A 219 -5.91 5.22 28.29
C VAL A 219 -5.53 5.99 29.56
N GLU A 220 -4.26 5.89 30.01
CA GLU A 220 -3.79 6.62 31.21
C GLU A 220 -3.63 8.13 30.98
N THR A 221 -3.45 8.59 29.75
CA THR A 221 -3.02 9.96 29.43
C THR A 221 -4.01 10.79 28.64
N LEU A 222 -4.98 10.14 28.00
CA LEU A 222 -5.94 10.78 27.11
C LEU A 222 -7.38 10.42 27.51
N ASP A 223 -8.33 11.23 27.03
CA ASP A 223 -9.76 11.00 27.20
C ASP A 223 -10.43 10.83 25.83
N GLY A 224 -11.49 10.02 25.77
CA GLY A 224 -12.29 9.81 24.56
C GLY A 224 -13.16 8.55 24.62
N TYR A 225 -14.13 8.48 23.74
CA TYR A 225 -15.07 7.33 23.68
C TYR A 225 -14.32 6.02 23.41
N CYS A 226 -13.47 5.97 22.39
CA CYS A 226 -12.69 4.77 22.04
C CYS A 226 -11.74 4.38 23.19
N LEU A 227 -11.16 5.36 23.89
CA LEU A 227 -10.33 5.10 25.06
C LEU A 227 -11.13 4.45 26.20
N SER A 228 -12.41 4.81 26.38
CA SER A 228 -13.31 4.14 27.34
C SER A 228 -13.62 2.69 26.94
N LEU A 229 -13.72 2.38 25.63
CA LEU A 229 -13.83 1.00 25.16
C LEU A 229 -12.57 0.21 25.49
N CYS A 230 -11.39 0.81 25.25
CA CYS A 230 -10.12 0.18 25.57
C CYS A 230 -9.96 -0.05 27.09
N GLU A 231 -10.34 0.91 27.94
CA GLU A 231 -10.34 0.75 29.40
C GLU A 231 -11.27 -0.40 29.84
N ALA A 232 -12.41 -0.58 29.16
CA ALA A 232 -13.34 -1.67 29.42
C ALA A 232 -12.86 -3.04 28.87
N GLY A 233 -11.74 -3.09 28.13
CA GLY A 233 -11.21 -4.31 27.50
C GLY A 233 -11.88 -4.65 26.15
N ASN A 234 -12.68 -3.76 25.59
CA ASN A 234 -13.37 -3.95 24.30
C ASN A 234 -12.48 -3.53 23.13
N TYR A 235 -11.31 -4.16 23.00
CA TYR A 235 -10.38 -3.88 21.93
C TYR A 235 -9.44 -5.05 21.62
N VAL A 236 -8.80 -5.00 20.45
CA VAL A 236 -7.64 -5.80 20.09
C VAL A 236 -6.53 -4.90 19.55
N ALA A 237 -5.28 -5.13 19.98
CA ALA A 237 -4.12 -4.34 19.59
C ALA A 237 -2.96 -5.25 19.16
N PRO A 238 -2.98 -5.81 17.93
CA PRO A 238 -2.05 -6.83 17.50
C PRO A 238 -0.64 -6.31 17.18
N ALA A 239 -0.41 -5.00 17.25
CA ALA A 239 0.86 -4.36 16.90
C ALA A 239 1.33 -4.71 15.48
N MET A 240 0.45 -4.62 14.49
CA MET A 240 0.81 -4.87 13.09
C MET A 240 1.82 -3.85 12.59
N GLY A 241 2.94 -4.33 12.04
CA GLY A 241 3.96 -3.51 11.39
C GLY A 241 3.56 -3.12 9.96
N TYR A 242 4.51 -2.51 9.24
CA TYR A 242 4.28 -2.12 7.84
C TYR A 242 4.17 -3.33 6.91
N LEU A 243 4.82 -4.45 7.23
CA LEU A 243 4.73 -5.70 6.47
C LEU A 243 3.58 -6.57 7.02
N TYR A 244 2.38 -5.99 7.11
CA TYR A 244 1.19 -6.60 7.72
C TYR A 244 0.78 -7.91 7.04
N PHE A 245 0.93 -8.01 5.74
CA PHE A 245 0.61 -9.20 4.95
C PHE A 245 1.49 -10.43 5.29
N GLN A 246 2.65 -10.25 5.95
CA GLN A 246 3.51 -11.33 6.43
C GLN A 246 3.20 -11.76 7.87
N GLN A 247 2.23 -11.11 8.53
CA GLN A 247 1.99 -11.29 9.97
C GLN A 247 0.71 -12.09 10.22
N LYS A 248 0.71 -13.36 9.78
CA LYS A 248 -0.45 -14.28 9.84
C LYS A 248 -1.10 -14.30 11.22
N GLU A 249 -0.32 -14.52 12.27
CA GLU A 249 -0.82 -14.66 13.64
C GLU A 249 -1.55 -13.39 14.11
N LYS A 250 -1.12 -12.22 13.63
CA LYS A 250 -1.76 -10.95 13.96
C LYS A 250 -3.05 -10.74 13.18
N THR A 251 -3.08 -11.20 11.93
CA THR A 251 -4.32 -11.19 11.14
C THR A 251 -5.33 -12.15 11.75
N VAL A 252 -4.92 -13.36 12.13
CA VAL A 252 -5.79 -14.31 12.85
C VAL A 252 -6.32 -13.70 14.15
N ALA A 253 -5.45 -13.08 14.97
CA ALA A 253 -5.90 -12.45 16.22
C ALA A 253 -6.96 -11.34 16.01
N VAL A 254 -6.90 -10.63 14.88
CA VAL A 254 -7.95 -9.66 14.49
C VAL A 254 -9.26 -10.38 14.16
N LEU A 255 -9.21 -11.44 13.35
CA LEU A 255 -10.41 -12.19 12.96
C LEU A 255 -11.04 -12.91 14.16
N ASP A 256 -10.23 -13.53 15.02
CA ASP A 256 -10.68 -14.16 16.28
C ASP A 256 -11.34 -13.14 17.21
N SER A 257 -10.81 -11.90 17.26
CA SER A 257 -11.44 -10.86 18.09
C SER A 257 -12.84 -10.46 17.62
N ILE A 258 -13.14 -10.57 16.32
CA ILE A 258 -14.49 -10.39 15.78
C ILE A 258 -15.36 -11.60 16.15
N LEU A 259 -14.83 -12.83 16.12
CA LEU A 259 -15.55 -14.03 16.54
C LEU A 259 -15.94 -13.97 18.03
N ASP A 260 -15.03 -13.52 18.88
CA ASP A 260 -15.20 -13.53 20.33
C ASP A 260 -16.06 -12.38 20.87
N ASN A 261 -16.27 -11.32 20.10
CA ASN A 261 -16.95 -10.11 20.55
C ASN A 261 -18.12 -9.73 19.64
N ASP A 262 -19.14 -9.13 20.22
CA ASP A 262 -20.27 -8.58 19.49
C ASP A 262 -20.05 -7.09 19.25
N GLY A 263 -20.69 -6.55 18.21
CA GLY A 263 -20.85 -5.14 18.10
C GLY A 263 -20.72 -4.52 16.72
N ALA A 264 -20.78 -3.19 16.71
CA ALA A 264 -20.22 -2.41 15.64
C ALA A 264 -18.70 -2.28 15.87
N TYR A 265 -17.93 -2.68 14.87
CA TYR A 265 -16.46 -2.71 14.94
C TYR A 265 -15.86 -1.46 14.29
N LEU A 266 -14.87 -0.86 14.94
CA LEU A 266 -14.04 0.20 14.37
C LEU A 266 -12.63 -0.32 14.06
N VAL A 267 -12.29 -0.45 12.79
CA VAL A 267 -10.95 -0.87 12.35
C VAL A 267 -10.12 0.36 12.02
N HIS A 268 -8.98 0.49 12.67
CA HIS A 268 -8.05 1.58 12.38
C HIS A 268 -6.57 1.16 12.51
N CYS A 269 -5.70 1.95 11.89
CA CYS A 269 -4.26 1.91 12.13
C CYS A 269 -3.79 3.31 12.55
N ASN A 270 -2.70 3.84 12.03
CA ASN A 270 -2.31 5.23 12.31
C ASN A 270 -3.21 6.23 11.57
N VAL A 271 -3.38 6.02 10.26
CA VAL A 271 -4.16 6.93 9.40
C VAL A 271 -5.42 6.28 8.81
N GLY A 272 -5.68 5.02 9.12
CA GLY A 272 -6.85 4.29 8.62
C GLY A 272 -6.77 3.96 7.13
N ARG A 273 -5.56 3.77 6.58
CA ARG A 273 -5.32 3.60 5.15
C ARG A 273 -4.81 2.18 4.83
N ASP A 274 -3.51 1.90 4.98
CA ASP A 274 -2.87 0.71 4.43
C ASP A 274 -3.26 -0.59 5.17
N ARG A 275 -2.89 -0.73 6.47
CA ARG A 275 -3.23 -1.91 7.30
C ARG A 275 -4.74 -2.10 7.45
N THR A 276 -5.43 -0.99 7.67
CA THR A 276 -6.89 -0.94 7.74
C THR A 276 -7.49 -1.40 6.41
N GLY A 277 -7.00 -0.90 5.28
CA GLY A 277 -7.46 -1.29 3.97
C GLY A 277 -7.36 -2.79 3.73
N PHE A 278 -6.20 -3.39 4.03
CA PHE A 278 -6.00 -4.83 3.87
C PHE A 278 -7.00 -5.68 4.68
N VAL A 279 -7.19 -5.34 5.96
CA VAL A 279 -8.16 -6.06 6.81
C VAL A 279 -9.59 -5.87 6.32
N ILE A 280 -9.98 -4.64 5.99
CA ILE A 280 -11.31 -4.34 5.46
C ILE A 280 -11.56 -5.06 4.14
N LEU A 281 -10.57 -5.07 3.23
CA LEU A 281 -10.67 -5.77 1.96
C LEU A 281 -10.92 -7.28 2.15
N LEU A 282 -10.22 -7.91 3.10
CA LEU A 282 -10.42 -9.32 3.43
C LEU A 282 -11.86 -9.58 3.94
N LEU A 283 -12.35 -8.74 4.86
CA LEU A 283 -13.70 -8.86 5.41
C LEU A 283 -14.77 -8.60 4.35
N GLN A 284 -14.61 -7.57 3.52
CA GLN A 284 -15.54 -7.29 2.43
C GLN A 284 -15.60 -8.44 1.40
N SER A 285 -14.44 -9.05 1.08
CA SER A 285 -14.39 -10.19 0.17
C SER A 285 -15.18 -11.38 0.72
N LEU A 286 -15.05 -11.71 2.02
CA LEU A 286 -15.81 -12.74 2.69
C LEU A 286 -17.32 -12.44 2.74
N CYS A 287 -17.71 -11.18 2.71
CA CYS A 287 -19.12 -10.75 2.70
C CYS A 287 -19.68 -10.55 1.28
N GLY A 288 -19.02 -11.08 0.25
CA GLY A 288 -19.52 -11.06 -1.12
C GLY A 288 -19.57 -9.67 -1.77
N CYS A 289 -18.80 -8.71 -1.28
CA CYS A 289 -18.69 -7.39 -1.92
C CYS A 289 -18.13 -7.52 -3.33
N SER A 290 -18.64 -6.74 -4.26
CA SER A 290 -18.10 -6.66 -5.61
C SER A 290 -16.73 -5.98 -5.62
N ALA A 291 -15.92 -6.27 -6.63
CA ALA A 291 -14.62 -5.61 -6.84
C ALA A 291 -14.74 -4.08 -6.89
N GLU A 292 -15.83 -3.54 -7.48
CA GLU A 292 -16.09 -2.10 -7.56
C GLU A 292 -16.35 -1.50 -6.16
N GLU A 293 -17.15 -2.15 -5.33
CA GLU A 293 -17.43 -1.70 -3.95
C GLU A 293 -16.18 -1.71 -3.09
N MET A 294 -15.39 -2.79 -3.16
CA MET A 294 -14.13 -2.92 -2.41
C MET A 294 -13.09 -1.89 -2.85
N MET A 295 -12.92 -1.70 -4.15
CA MET A 295 -12.03 -0.70 -4.70
C MET A 295 -12.44 0.71 -4.27
N ALA A 296 -13.72 1.04 -4.34
CA ALA A 296 -14.25 2.34 -3.91
C ALA A 296 -14.00 2.58 -2.41
N CYS A 297 -14.23 1.57 -1.56
CA CYS A 297 -13.96 1.63 -0.12
C CYS A 297 -12.46 1.85 0.17
N GLU A 298 -11.58 1.17 -0.54
CA GLU A 298 -10.13 1.28 -0.34
C GLU A 298 -9.60 2.68 -0.73
N VAL A 299 -10.01 3.17 -1.90
CA VAL A 299 -9.59 4.48 -2.40
C VAL A 299 -10.23 5.63 -1.63
N GLN A 300 -11.39 5.42 -0.98
CA GLN A 300 -12.08 6.45 -0.18
C GLN A 300 -11.16 7.04 0.90
N ALA A 301 -10.27 6.25 1.50
CA ALA A 301 -9.29 6.75 2.46
C ALA A 301 -8.34 7.79 1.85
N PHE A 302 -7.97 7.64 0.58
CA PHE A 302 -7.15 8.61 -0.14
C PHE A 302 -7.96 9.85 -0.55
N CYS A 303 -9.22 9.65 -0.94
CA CYS A 303 -10.13 10.78 -1.20
C CYS A 303 -10.27 11.65 0.06
N ASN A 304 -10.49 11.04 1.20
CA ASN A 304 -10.66 11.73 2.49
C ASN A 304 -9.38 12.42 2.95
N LEU A 305 -8.25 11.72 2.94
CA LEU A 305 -7.00 12.21 3.53
C LEU A 305 -6.21 13.13 2.59
N HIS A 306 -6.25 12.85 1.30
CA HIS A 306 -5.35 13.44 0.30
C HIS A 306 -6.09 14.17 -0.82
N HIS A 307 -7.42 14.26 -0.75
CA HIS A 307 -8.28 14.93 -1.73
C HIS A 307 -8.17 14.34 -3.15
N VAL A 308 -7.87 13.04 -3.26
CA VAL A 308 -7.89 12.33 -4.54
C VAL A 308 -9.32 12.33 -5.07
N ALA A 309 -9.52 12.81 -6.30
CA ALA A 309 -10.85 12.95 -6.86
C ALA A 309 -11.26 11.71 -7.69
N PRO A 310 -12.48 11.19 -7.53
CA PRO A 310 -12.98 10.09 -8.36
C PRO A 310 -12.87 10.38 -9.86
N GLY A 311 -12.47 9.39 -10.66
CA GLY A 311 -12.35 9.49 -12.10
C GLY A 311 -11.09 10.20 -12.62
N THR A 312 -10.19 10.59 -11.74
CA THR A 312 -8.87 11.12 -12.10
C THR A 312 -7.86 9.99 -12.35
N GLU A 313 -6.73 10.33 -12.93
CA GLU A 313 -5.64 9.39 -13.13
C GLU A 313 -5.00 8.99 -11.81
N GLU A 314 -4.90 9.92 -10.86
CA GLU A 314 -4.46 9.65 -9.49
C GLU A 314 -5.34 8.62 -8.80
N TYR A 315 -6.67 8.72 -8.98
CA TYR A 315 -7.62 7.74 -8.45
C TYR A 315 -7.33 6.33 -9.00
N LYS A 316 -7.06 6.23 -10.31
CA LYS A 316 -6.70 4.94 -10.92
C LYS A 316 -5.38 4.39 -10.36
N ILE A 317 -4.34 5.22 -10.28
CA ILE A 317 -3.04 4.82 -9.72
C ILE A 317 -3.19 4.32 -8.29
N VAL A 318 -3.91 5.05 -7.44
CA VAL A 318 -4.18 4.65 -6.06
C VAL A 318 -4.91 3.31 -6.02
N SER A 319 -5.93 3.14 -6.85
CA SER A 319 -6.70 1.89 -6.94
C SER A 319 -5.81 0.70 -7.30
N ASP A 320 -5.00 0.83 -8.34
CA ASP A 320 -4.10 -0.23 -8.80
C ASP A 320 -3.04 -0.57 -7.72
N CYS A 321 -2.47 0.45 -7.08
CA CYS A 321 -1.42 0.30 -6.07
C CYS A 321 -1.93 -0.13 -4.68
N THR A 322 -3.23 -0.05 -4.39
CA THR A 322 -3.82 -0.43 -3.09
C THR A 322 -4.72 -1.65 -3.24
N TYR A 323 -5.95 -1.48 -3.72
CA TYR A 323 -6.89 -2.57 -3.96
C TYR A 323 -6.26 -3.69 -4.81
N GLY A 324 -5.70 -3.33 -5.98
CA GLY A 324 -5.14 -4.30 -6.91
C GLY A 324 -4.03 -5.14 -6.27
N ARG A 325 -3.07 -4.51 -5.62
CA ARG A 325 -1.92 -5.19 -5.00
C ARG A 325 -2.33 -6.03 -3.78
N ASN A 326 -3.22 -5.52 -2.92
CA ASN A 326 -3.72 -6.25 -1.77
C ASN A 326 -4.56 -7.47 -2.20
N MET A 327 -5.45 -7.30 -3.19
CA MET A 327 -6.26 -8.39 -3.72
C MET A 327 -5.39 -9.47 -4.40
N TYR A 328 -4.35 -9.04 -5.12
CA TYR A 328 -3.40 -9.99 -5.70
C TYR A 328 -2.76 -10.89 -4.64
N LEU A 329 -2.33 -10.33 -3.50
CA LEU A 329 -1.76 -11.11 -2.39
C LEU A 329 -2.78 -12.03 -1.71
N ILE A 330 -4.02 -11.58 -1.54
CA ILE A 330 -5.08 -12.43 -0.99
C ILE A 330 -5.33 -13.63 -1.91
N ALA A 331 -5.34 -13.40 -3.23
CA ALA A 331 -5.52 -14.45 -4.21
C ALA A 331 -4.28 -15.34 -4.42
N ASN A 332 -3.08 -14.85 -4.13
CA ASN A 332 -1.81 -15.53 -4.36
C ASN A 332 -0.89 -15.45 -3.13
N PRO A 333 -1.29 -16.02 -1.98
CA PRO A 333 -0.54 -15.87 -0.73
C PRO A 333 0.85 -16.51 -0.75
N ASP A 334 1.12 -17.45 -1.66
CA ASP A 334 2.44 -18.03 -1.93
C ASP A 334 3.45 -16.98 -2.42
N LYS A 335 2.98 -15.90 -3.07
CA LYS A 335 3.81 -14.78 -3.54
C LYS A 335 4.33 -13.87 -2.42
N ILE A 336 3.79 -14.00 -1.22
CA ILE A 336 4.27 -13.24 -0.04
C ILE A 336 5.75 -13.55 0.27
N ASP A 337 6.19 -14.78 0.06
CA ASP A 337 7.59 -15.16 0.25
C ASP A 337 8.49 -14.77 -0.94
N ASP A 338 7.94 -14.77 -2.16
CA ASP A 338 8.63 -14.54 -3.43
C ASP A 338 8.24 -13.22 -4.11
N MET A 339 7.91 -12.20 -3.32
CA MET A 339 7.36 -10.92 -3.82
C MET A 339 8.31 -10.09 -4.69
N PHE A 340 9.61 -10.42 -4.73
CA PHE A 340 10.55 -9.79 -5.66
C PHE A 340 10.36 -10.25 -7.11
N ASP A 341 9.73 -11.42 -7.32
CA ASP A 341 9.49 -12.00 -8.64
C ASP A 341 8.15 -11.56 -9.24
N VAL A 342 7.42 -10.68 -8.55
CA VAL A 342 6.11 -10.17 -9.00
C VAL A 342 6.30 -8.83 -9.71
N ASP A 343 5.76 -8.72 -10.91
CA ASP A 343 5.63 -7.45 -11.64
C ASP A 343 4.44 -6.65 -11.07
N TRP A 344 4.72 -5.86 -10.03
CA TRP A 344 3.72 -5.12 -9.26
C TRP A 344 3.03 -4.00 -10.04
N ASP A 345 3.59 -3.57 -11.15
CA ASP A 345 3.02 -2.51 -11.99
C ASP A 345 2.08 -3.06 -13.07
N ASN A 346 2.12 -4.38 -13.32
CA ASN A 346 1.31 -5.04 -14.33
C ASN A 346 0.44 -6.19 -13.77
N ILE A 347 0.07 -6.16 -12.49
CA ILE A 347 -0.84 -7.15 -11.91
C ILE A 347 -2.26 -6.98 -12.47
N ASP A 348 -2.94 -8.10 -12.72
CA ASP A 348 -4.35 -8.13 -13.14
C ASP A 348 -5.17 -8.98 -12.16
N VAL A 349 -6.11 -8.33 -11.48
CA VAL A 349 -7.04 -8.96 -10.53
C VAL A 349 -8.49 -8.99 -11.05
N SER A 350 -8.71 -8.59 -12.30
CA SER A 350 -10.06 -8.47 -12.88
C SER A 350 -10.83 -9.79 -12.97
N SER A 351 -10.12 -10.92 -13.02
CA SER A 351 -10.69 -12.28 -13.08
C SER A 351 -10.70 -13.01 -11.74
N VAL A 352 -10.29 -12.37 -10.65
CA VAL A 352 -10.24 -12.99 -9.32
C VAL A 352 -11.67 -13.15 -8.78
N ASP A 353 -12.02 -14.38 -8.41
CA ASP A 353 -13.17 -14.64 -7.53
C ASP A 353 -12.78 -14.24 -6.11
N THR A 354 -13.17 -13.04 -5.71
CA THR A 354 -12.72 -12.39 -4.48
C THR A 354 -13.18 -13.13 -3.22
N TYR A 355 -14.40 -13.70 -3.25
CA TYR A 355 -14.91 -14.51 -2.15
C TYR A 355 -14.09 -15.79 -1.97
N SER A 356 -13.96 -16.59 -3.02
CA SER A 356 -13.18 -17.83 -2.97
C SER A 356 -11.72 -17.59 -2.60
N ALA A 357 -11.11 -16.49 -3.09
CA ALA A 357 -9.76 -16.11 -2.76
C ALA A 357 -9.61 -15.78 -1.26
N ALA A 358 -10.50 -14.96 -0.71
CA ALA A 358 -10.49 -14.60 0.71
C ALA A 358 -10.77 -15.80 1.62
N TYR A 359 -11.72 -16.67 1.23
CA TYR A 359 -12.02 -17.87 1.98
C TYR A 359 -10.82 -18.83 2.03
N SER A 360 -10.18 -19.09 0.89
CA SER A 360 -8.93 -19.88 0.84
C SER A 360 -7.78 -19.20 1.59
N TYR A 361 -7.67 -17.88 1.50
CA TYR A 361 -6.67 -17.13 2.28
C TYR A 361 -6.84 -17.37 3.77
N CYS A 362 -8.07 -17.30 4.30
CA CYS A 362 -8.34 -17.55 5.71
C CYS A 362 -8.09 -19.01 6.10
N THR A 363 -8.60 -19.98 5.31
CA THR A 363 -8.56 -21.40 5.68
C THR A 363 -7.20 -22.04 5.38
N GLU A 364 -6.62 -21.82 4.19
CA GLU A 364 -5.41 -22.51 3.76
C GLU A 364 -4.14 -21.75 4.14
N TYR A 365 -4.13 -20.40 4.00
CA TYR A 365 -2.95 -19.62 4.29
C TYR A 365 -2.86 -19.20 5.76
N LEU A 366 -3.93 -18.64 6.34
CA LEU A 366 -3.96 -18.27 7.76
C LEU A 366 -4.14 -19.48 8.68
N GLY A 367 -4.76 -20.57 8.19
CA GLY A 367 -4.97 -21.81 8.92
C GLY A 367 -6.17 -21.80 9.88
N MET A 368 -7.15 -20.92 9.64
CA MET A 368 -8.43 -20.90 10.36
C MET A 368 -9.25 -22.14 9.99
N SER A 369 -10.14 -22.59 10.89
CA SER A 369 -11.10 -23.62 10.52
C SER A 369 -12.19 -23.06 9.60
N THR A 370 -12.78 -23.91 8.78
CA THR A 370 -13.95 -23.53 7.97
C THR A 370 -15.11 -23.04 8.83
N ASP A 371 -15.33 -23.69 9.99
CA ASP A 371 -16.39 -23.32 10.92
C ASP A 371 -16.18 -21.90 11.46
N ASP A 372 -14.94 -21.51 11.79
CA ASP A 372 -14.62 -20.15 12.27
C ASP A 372 -14.82 -19.10 11.15
N VAL A 373 -14.44 -19.43 9.90
CA VAL A 373 -14.64 -18.53 8.77
C VAL A 373 -16.13 -18.35 8.46
N ASP A 374 -16.90 -19.44 8.50
CA ASP A 374 -18.36 -19.39 8.30
C ASP A 374 -19.05 -18.59 9.43
N GLU A 375 -18.63 -18.76 10.70
CA GLU A 375 -19.13 -17.96 11.82
C GLU A 375 -18.77 -16.48 11.67
N LEU A 376 -17.56 -16.15 11.18
CA LEU A 376 -17.16 -14.77 10.90
C LEU A 376 -18.07 -14.13 9.85
N ILE A 377 -18.41 -14.87 8.78
CA ILE A 377 -19.34 -14.42 7.74
C ILE A 377 -20.74 -14.21 8.37
N ASP A 378 -21.24 -15.15 9.15
CA ASP A 378 -22.55 -15.04 9.81
C ASP A 378 -22.63 -13.84 10.77
N LYS A 379 -21.54 -13.50 11.44
CA LYS A 379 -21.46 -12.31 12.30
C LYS A 379 -21.55 -11.00 11.52
N LEU A 380 -20.94 -10.94 10.37
CA LEU A 380 -20.79 -9.69 9.59
C LEU A 380 -21.90 -9.50 8.56
N CYS A 381 -22.51 -10.57 8.04
CA CYS A 381 -23.41 -10.54 6.88
C CYS A 381 -24.89 -10.78 7.23
N VAL A 382 -25.80 -10.20 6.45
CA VAL A 382 -27.24 -10.45 6.55
C VAL A 382 -27.59 -11.75 5.84
N GLY A 383 -28.11 -12.75 6.57
CA GLY A 383 -28.62 -13.99 6.00
C GLY A 383 -27.54 -14.97 5.57
N GLY A 384 -26.94 -15.67 6.51
CA GLY A 384 -25.87 -16.65 6.34
C GLY A 384 -26.14 -17.88 5.48
N GLU A 385 -26.50 -17.68 4.22
CA GLU A 385 -26.44 -18.69 3.15
C GLU A 385 -25.97 -17.97 1.88
N LEU A 386 -24.65 -17.96 1.64
CA LEU A 386 -24.07 -17.66 0.33
C LEU A 386 -23.98 -18.91 -0.54
#